data_2ce999e5437855f5fddf77afa03fb4ad
#
_entry.id   2ce999e5437855f5fddf77afa03fb4ad
#
_cell.length_a   1.000
_cell.length_b   1.000
_cell.length_c   1.000
_cell.angle_alpha   90.00
_cell.angle_beta   90.00
_cell.angle_gamma   90.00
#
_symmetry.space_group_name_H-M   'P 1'
#
loop_
_entity.id
_entity.type
_entity.pdbx_description
1 polymer ?
#
loop_
_entity_poly.entity_id
_entity_poly.type
_entity_poly.pdbx_seq_one_letter_code
_entity_poly.pdbx_strand_id
1 'polypeptide(L)'
;MSKTENKLIVMFADVSGSARLFKRLGDAEAAHAVERCVKRMERSIVGYRGQTLSIMGGELVATFRSAEDACHASVNMQLRVSKLPPVSGLKLTIRIGLHIGAIVADGASVTGDGVTGAKQIAGLARIDQILASSPLIAELPKRTAILSRPMPDLGVIQESDMSFGLAEVDWMSHEEPQQQHAVMSDPTPSQVLADVDRLCVRYRGNAFQLDEKSPFLTLGRDPTSKLVIVDRKASRAHGRIERRNENYFYIDSSTNGSYVTLGDGKEIVVRRSQIQLKTNGRICFGASSRDPNADFAEFEIS
;
A
#
# COMPACT_ATOMS: atom_id res chain seq x y z
N MET A 1 -27.91 -23.10 -13.15
CA MET A 1 -26.89 -22.90 -12.10
C MET A 1 -26.55 -21.43 -12.11
N SER A 2 -27.01 -20.70 -11.09
CA SER A 2 -26.75 -19.25 -10.95
C SER A 2 -25.25 -19.04 -10.73
N LYS A 3 -24.54 -18.44 -11.69
CA LYS A 3 -23.18 -17.94 -11.47
C LYS A 3 -23.30 -16.83 -10.42
N THR A 4 -22.84 -17.09 -9.23
CA THR A 4 -22.67 -16.05 -8.19
C THR A 4 -21.59 -15.12 -8.71
N GLU A 5 -22.00 -13.99 -9.25
CA GLU A 5 -21.07 -12.91 -9.65
C GLU A 5 -20.40 -12.38 -8.38
N ASN A 6 -19.17 -12.78 -8.14
CA ASN A 6 -18.36 -12.23 -7.06
C ASN A 6 -17.90 -10.83 -7.49
N LYS A 7 -18.56 -9.82 -6.96
CA LYS A 7 -18.08 -8.44 -7.10
C LYS A 7 -16.78 -8.29 -6.31
N LEU A 8 -15.71 -7.91 -6.99
CA LEU A 8 -14.40 -7.64 -6.41
C LEU A 8 -14.00 -6.20 -6.70
N ILE A 9 -13.08 -5.70 -5.92
CA ILE A 9 -12.42 -4.44 -6.24
C ILE A 9 -11.36 -4.74 -7.29
N VAL A 10 -11.45 -4.08 -8.44
CA VAL A 10 -10.50 -4.20 -9.54
C VAL A 10 -9.65 -2.95 -9.60
N MET A 11 -8.35 -3.15 -9.69
CA MET A 11 -7.34 -2.14 -9.97
C MET A 11 -6.82 -2.34 -11.38
N PHE A 12 -6.80 -1.27 -12.17
CA PHE A 12 -6.04 -1.17 -13.39
C PHE A 12 -4.97 -0.10 -13.20
N ALA A 13 -3.72 -0.44 -13.44
CA ALA A 13 -2.61 0.49 -13.35
C ALA A 13 -1.76 0.44 -14.62
N ASP A 14 -1.34 1.61 -15.10
CA ASP A 14 -0.61 1.77 -16.35
C ASP A 14 0.62 2.64 -16.15
N VAL A 15 1.76 2.16 -16.67
CA VAL A 15 3.04 2.88 -16.62
C VAL A 15 3.09 3.94 -17.71
N SER A 16 2.97 5.18 -17.31
CA SER A 16 3.05 6.34 -18.20
C SER A 16 4.50 6.71 -18.51
N GLY A 17 4.75 7.12 -19.75
CA GLY A 17 6.07 7.53 -20.23
C GLY A 17 6.90 6.40 -20.86
N SER A 18 6.44 5.15 -20.81
CA SER A 18 7.11 3.99 -21.40
C SER A 18 7.40 4.17 -22.90
N ALA A 19 6.43 4.64 -23.68
CA ALA A 19 6.62 4.89 -25.12
C ALA A 19 7.75 5.89 -25.44
N ARG A 20 7.98 6.88 -24.58
CA ARG A 20 9.11 7.83 -24.72
C ARG A 20 10.43 7.15 -24.39
N LEU A 21 10.45 6.23 -23.42
CA LEU A 21 11.65 5.45 -23.10
C LEU A 21 12.05 4.54 -24.26
N PHE A 22 11.09 3.81 -24.85
CA PHE A 22 11.35 2.95 -25.99
C PHE A 22 11.94 3.72 -27.18
N LYS A 23 11.42 4.94 -27.46
CA LYS A 23 11.97 5.80 -28.52
C LYS A 23 13.37 6.33 -28.23
N ARG A 24 13.76 6.46 -26.94
CA ARG A 24 15.02 7.12 -26.54
C ARG A 24 16.14 6.14 -26.23
N LEU A 25 15.84 4.96 -25.71
CA LEU A 25 16.82 4.01 -25.17
C LEU A 25 16.91 2.71 -25.94
N GLY A 26 15.94 2.44 -26.84
CA GLY A 26 15.79 1.12 -27.48
C GLY A 26 15.07 0.11 -26.56
N ASP A 27 14.75 -1.05 -27.16
CA ASP A 27 13.76 -1.96 -26.58
C ASP A 27 14.21 -2.62 -25.27
N ALA A 28 15.47 -3.09 -25.21
CA ALA A 28 15.94 -3.86 -24.05
C ALA A 28 16.03 -3.01 -22.77
N GLU A 29 16.60 -1.81 -22.85
CA GLU A 29 16.79 -0.93 -21.69
C GLU A 29 15.48 -0.32 -21.23
N ALA A 30 14.62 0.07 -22.16
CA ALA A 30 13.28 0.56 -21.87
C ALA A 30 12.41 -0.53 -21.22
N ALA A 31 12.44 -1.76 -21.74
CA ALA A 31 11.72 -2.90 -21.16
C ALA A 31 12.18 -3.18 -19.73
N HIS A 32 13.49 -3.15 -19.48
CA HIS A 32 14.02 -3.34 -18.13
C HIS A 32 13.57 -2.24 -17.15
N ALA A 33 13.49 -0.99 -17.60
CA ALA A 33 13.00 0.12 -16.77
C ALA A 33 11.50 -0.06 -16.42
N VAL A 34 10.68 -0.43 -17.42
CA VAL A 34 9.25 -0.71 -17.21
C VAL A 34 9.06 -1.90 -16.29
N GLU A 35 9.83 -2.99 -16.46
CA GLU A 35 9.78 -4.16 -15.57
C GLU A 35 10.10 -3.81 -14.12
N ARG A 36 11.09 -2.96 -13.89
CA ARG A 36 11.42 -2.46 -12.54
C ARG A 36 10.25 -1.68 -11.91
N CYS A 37 9.56 -0.87 -12.72
CA CYS A 37 8.36 -0.15 -12.28
C CYS A 37 7.25 -1.14 -11.91
N VAL A 38 6.92 -2.07 -12.81
CA VAL A 38 5.90 -3.11 -12.59
C VAL A 38 6.19 -3.94 -11.35
N LYS A 39 7.44 -4.35 -11.12
CA LYS A 39 7.84 -5.05 -9.88
C LYS A 39 7.58 -4.23 -8.60
N ARG A 40 7.64 -2.90 -8.68
CA ARG A 40 7.26 -2.04 -7.54
C ARG A 40 5.75 -2.05 -7.33
N MET A 41 4.99 -2.02 -8.43
CA MET A 41 3.53 -2.08 -8.39
C MET A 41 3.06 -3.41 -7.78
N GLU A 42 3.57 -4.55 -8.24
CA GLU A 42 3.23 -5.87 -7.70
C GLU A 42 3.48 -5.99 -6.19
N ARG A 43 4.61 -5.44 -5.72
CA ARG A 43 4.90 -5.45 -4.27
C ARG A 43 3.87 -4.70 -3.44
N SER A 44 3.31 -3.61 -3.98
CA SER A 44 2.24 -2.88 -3.32
C SER A 44 0.96 -3.71 -3.27
N ILE A 45 0.61 -4.39 -4.37
CA ILE A 45 -0.56 -5.28 -4.43
C ILE A 45 -0.45 -6.39 -3.38
N VAL A 46 0.66 -7.13 -3.39
CA VAL A 46 0.89 -8.22 -2.43
C VAL A 46 0.91 -7.70 -0.98
N GLY A 47 1.51 -6.54 -0.76
CA GLY A 47 1.58 -5.89 0.55
C GLY A 47 0.20 -5.57 1.15
N TYR A 48 -0.80 -5.35 0.30
CA TYR A 48 -2.18 -5.06 0.71
C TYR A 48 -3.17 -6.16 0.30
N ARG A 49 -2.74 -7.43 0.35
CA ARG A 49 -3.60 -8.63 0.17
C ARG A 49 -4.30 -8.70 -1.19
N GLY A 50 -3.81 -7.93 -2.17
CA GLY A 50 -4.29 -8.01 -3.54
C GLY A 50 -3.71 -9.20 -4.28
N GLN A 51 -4.37 -9.57 -5.37
CA GLN A 51 -3.93 -10.60 -6.29
C GLN A 51 -3.73 -9.98 -7.67
N THR A 52 -2.53 -10.08 -8.22
CA THR A 52 -2.27 -9.71 -9.61
C THR A 52 -2.90 -10.75 -10.53
N LEU A 53 -3.70 -10.31 -11.49
CA LEU A 53 -4.40 -11.17 -12.45
C LEU A 53 -3.69 -11.20 -13.80
N SER A 54 -3.22 -10.05 -14.29
CA SER A 54 -2.45 -9.98 -15.54
C SER A 54 -1.45 -8.83 -15.52
N ILE A 55 -0.37 -9.02 -16.29
CA ILE A 55 0.63 -8.00 -16.59
C ILE A 55 0.91 -8.08 -18.09
N MET A 56 0.75 -6.97 -18.80
CA MET A 56 1.04 -6.87 -20.23
C MET A 56 1.80 -5.57 -20.49
N GLY A 57 3.11 -5.69 -20.76
CA GLY A 57 3.97 -4.52 -20.92
C GLY A 57 4.00 -3.68 -19.64
N GLY A 58 3.45 -2.46 -19.68
CA GLY A 58 3.33 -1.56 -18.54
C GLY A 58 1.95 -1.58 -17.87
N GLU A 59 0.98 -2.32 -18.41
CA GLU A 59 -0.37 -2.44 -17.86
C GLU A 59 -0.44 -3.59 -16.83
N LEU A 60 -1.12 -3.36 -15.72
CA LEU A 60 -1.31 -4.33 -14.64
C LEU A 60 -2.76 -4.33 -14.21
N VAL A 61 -3.34 -5.54 -14.08
CA VAL A 61 -4.68 -5.75 -13.51
C VAL A 61 -4.54 -6.54 -12.22
N ALA A 62 -5.17 -6.06 -11.17
CA ALA A 62 -5.21 -6.73 -9.87
C ALA A 62 -6.58 -6.67 -9.22
N THR A 63 -6.83 -7.56 -8.28
CA THR A 63 -8.06 -7.58 -7.49
C THR A 63 -7.79 -7.51 -6.00
N PHE A 64 -8.77 -6.99 -5.29
CA PHE A 64 -8.78 -6.90 -3.83
C PHE A 64 -10.17 -7.28 -3.31
N ARG A 65 -10.21 -7.75 -2.06
CA ARG A 65 -11.46 -8.03 -1.36
C ARG A 65 -12.02 -6.84 -0.59
N SER A 66 -11.20 -5.81 -0.39
CA SER A 66 -11.52 -4.62 0.38
C SER A 66 -11.17 -3.35 -0.41
N ALA A 67 -12.10 -2.39 -0.45
CA ALA A 67 -11.86 -1.07 -1.04
C ALA A 67 -10.70 -0.35 -0.34
N GLU A 68 -10.60 -0.49 0.97
CA GLU A 68 -9.52 0.10 1.75
C GLU A 68 -8.15 -0.47 1.38
N ASP A 69 -8.02 -1.80 1.23
CA ASP A 69 -6.77 -2.42 0.78
C ASP A 69 -6.37 -1.95 -0.63
N ALA A 70 -7.33 -1.84 -1.55
CA ALA A 70 -7.08 -1.37 -2.90
C ALA A 70 -6.59 0.10 -2.92
N CYS A 71 -7.22 0.97 -2.15
CA CYS A 71 -6.81 2.37 -2.03
C CYS A 71 -5.42 2.49 -1.39
N HIS A 72 -5.16 1.78 -0.29
CA HIS A 72 -3.82 1.79 0.33
C HIS A 72 -2.74 1.20 -0.59
N ALA A 73 -3.05 0.14 -1.34
CA ALA A 73 -2.14 -0.39 -2.35
C ALA A 73 -1.81 0.64 -3.42
N SER A 74 -2.83 1.38 -3.88
CA SER A 74 -2.66 2.44 -4.89
C SER A 74 -1.80 3.59 -4.40
N VAL A 75 -2.05 4.09 -3.19
CA VAL A 75 -1.23 5.13 -2.54
C VAL A 75 0.22 4.66 -2.40
N ASN A 76 0.43 3.46 -1.84
CA ASN A 76 1.76 2.90 -1.68
C ASN A 76 2.46 2.67 -3.03
N MET A 77 1.72 2.30 -4.07
CA MET A 77 2.21 2.12 -5.42
C MET A 77 2.73 3.43 -6.00
N GLN A 78 1.98 4.53 -5.89
CA GLN A 78 2.41 5.86 -6.31
C GLN A 78 3.69 6.29 -5.56
N LEU A 79 3.70 6.18 -4.23
CA LEU A 79 4.87 6.52 -3.40
C LEU A 79 6.12 5.72 -3.76
N ARG A 80 5.98 4.44 -4.12
CA ARG A 80 7.11 3.59 -4.52
C ARG A 80 7.62 3.91 -5.91
N VAL A 81 6.73 4.23 -6.84
CA VAL A 81 7.09 4.58 -8.22
C VAL A 81 7.67 5.99 -8.27
N SER A 82 7.12 6.94 -7.51
CA SER A 82 7.65 8.32 -7.44
C SER A 82 9.11 8.38 -6.98
N LYS A 83 9.55 7.41 -6.16
CA LYS A 83 10.92 7.27 -5.66
C LYS A 83 11.87 6.54 -6.61
N LEU A 84 11.40 6.05 -7.77
CA LEU A 84 12.30 5.47 -8.76
C LEU A 84 13.17 6.54 -9.40
N PRO A 85 14.49 6.29 -9.55
CA PRO A 85 15.36 7.22 -10.24
C PRO A 85 14.95 7.32 -11.71
N PRO A 86 15.08 8.51 -12.31
CA PRO A 86 14.85 8.66 -13.74
C PRO A 86 15.84 7.83 -14.54
N VAL A 87 15.39 7.29 -15.67
CA VAL A 87 16.22 6.54 -16.63
C VAL A 87 16.45 7.44 -17.84
N SER A 88 17.71 7.75 -18.13
CA SER A 88 18.10 8.74 -19.16
C SER A 88 17.35 10.08 -19.06
N GLY A 89 17.14 10.57 -17.83
CA GLY A 89 16.43 11.82 -17.57
C GLY A 89 14.90 11.74 -17.73
N LEU A 90 14.35 10.57 -18.02
CA LEU A 90 12.90 10.34 -18.08
C LEU A 90 12.42 9.63 -16.80
N LYS A 91 11.48 10.23 -16.11
CA LYS A 91 10.81 9.64 -14.94
C LYS A 91 9.62 8.82 -15.42
N LEU A 92 9.58 7.54 -15.01
CA LEU A 92 8.38 6.73 -15.15
C LEU A 92 7.39 7.11 -14.06
N THR A 93 6.13 7.15 -14.42
CA THR A 93 5.00 7.47 -13.56
C THR A 93 3.90 6.45 -13.80
N ILE A 94 2.89 6.44 -12.97
CA ILE A 94 1.75 5.56 -13.14
C ILE A 94 0.44 6.33 -13.02
N ARG A 95 -0.61 5.80 -13.64
CA ARG A 95 -1.99 6.19 -13.42
C ARG A 95 -2.78 4.96 -13.02
N ILE A 96 -3.73 5.13 -12.11
CA ILE A 96 -4.46 4.03 -11.50
C ILE A 96 -5.95 4.31 -11.57
N GLY A 97 -6.72 3.30 -11.99
CA GLY A 97 -8.17 3.26 -11.92
C GLY A 97 -8.64 2.15 -11.00
N LEU A 98 -9.57 2.49 -10.10
CA LEU A 98 -10.17 1.56 -9.14
C LEU A 98 -11.67 1.47 -9.37
N HIS A 99 -12.19 0.26 -9.47
CA HIS A 99 -13.62 0.02 -9.63
C HIS A 99 -14.08 -1.23 -8.87
N ILE A 100 -15.37 -1.24 -8.51
CA ILE A 100 -16.01 -2.42 -7.93
C ILE A 100 -16.91 -3.05 -9.00
N GLY A 101 -16.65 -4.28 -9.41
CA GLY A 101 -17.42 -4.93 -10.46
C GLY A 101 -17.19 -6.45 -10.53
N ALA A 102 -17.93 -7.09 -11.40
CA ALA A 102 -17.78 -8.50 -11.66
C ALA A 102 -16.52 -8.79 -12.47
N ILE A 103 -15.88 -9.91 -12.17
CA ILE A 103 -14.79 -10.45 -12.97
C ILE A 103 -15.11 -11.86 -13.44
N VAL A 104 -14.69 -12.16 -14.65
CA VAL A 104 -14.76 -13.50 -15.25
C VAL A 104 -13.34 -13.90 -15.61
N ALA A 105 -12.85 -14.96 -14.98
CA ALA A 105 -11.58 -15.57 -15.31
C ALA A 105 -11.82 -16.75 -16.26
N ASP A 106 -11.22 -16.73 -17.45
CA ASP A 106 -11.25 -17.80 -18.43
C ASP A 106 -9.81 -18.14 -18.83
N GLY A 107 -9.26 -19.13 -18.14
CA GLY A 107 -7.86 -19.52 -18.31
C GLY A 107 -6.88 -18.37 -17.98
N ALA A 108 -6.14 -17.92 -18.97
CA ALA A 108 -5.17 -16.82 -18.86
C ALA A 108 -5.81 -15.44 -19.07
N SER A 109 -7.08 -15.38 -19.47
CA SER A 109 -7.80 -14.13 -19.77
C SER A 109 -8.66 -13.73 -18.58
N VAL A 110 -8.64 -12.45 -18.23
CA VAL A 110 -9.48 -11.86 -17.20
C VAL A 110 -10.30 -10.73 -17.83
N THR A 111 -11.61 -10.89 -17.79
CA THR A 111 -12.58 -9.96 -18.38
C THR A 111 -13.68 -9.64 -17.37
N GLY A 112 -14.65 -8.84 -17.77
CA GLY A 112 -15.80 -8.45 -16.98
C GLY A 112 -15.90 -6.95 -16.77
N ASP A 113 -17.06 -6.52 -16.31
CA ASP A 113 -17.36 -5.10 -16.13
C ASP A 113 -16.37 -4.44 -15.17
N GLY A 114 -15.97 -5.13 -14.09
CA GLY A 114 -14.98 -4.61 -13.16
C GLY A 114 -13.64 -4.27 -13.82
N VAL A 115 -13.17 -5.11 -14.77
CA VAL A 115 -11.90 -4.86 -15.50
C VAL A 115 -12.07 -3.72 -16.47
N THR A 116 -13.19 -3.72 -17.24
CA THR A 116 -13.50 -2.68 -18.22
C THR A 116 -13.65 -1.34 -17.54
N GLY A 117 -14.41 -1.26 -16.45
CA GLY A 117 -14.62 -0.04 -15.68
C GLY A 117 -13.32 0.49 -15.07
N ALA A 118 -12.51 -0.36 -14.44
CA ALA A 118 -11.21 0.05 -13.88
C ALA A 118 -10.25 0.57 -14.97
N LYS A 119 -10.23 -0.07 -16.16
CA LYS A 119 -9.42 0.38 -17.31
C LYS A 119 -9.91 1.73 -17.85
N GLN A 120 -11.22 1.91 -17.97
CA GLN A 120 -11.82 3.17 -18.41
C GLN A 120 -11.48 4.30 -17.42
N ILE A 121 -11.62 4.06 -16.12
CA ILE A 121 -11.27 5.03 -15.07
C ILE A 121 -9.78 5.40 -15.13
N ALA A 122 -8.88 4.41 -15.28
CA ALA A 122 -7.45 4.68 -15.45
C ALA A 122 -7.15 5.49 -16.72
N GLY A 123 -7.95 5.30 -17.78
CA GLY A 123 -7.85 6.08 -19.02
C GLY A 123 -8.18 7.56 -18.83
N LEU A 124 -9.05 7.90 -17.88
CA LEU A 124 -9.40 9.27 -17.51
C LEU A 124 -8.41 9.90 -16.52
N ALA A 125 -7.63 9.07 -15.82
CA ALA A 125 -6.65 9.55 -14.86
C ALA A 125 -5.48 10.26 -15.57
N ARG A 126 -5.06 11.36 -14.97
CA ARG A 126 -3.82 12.05 -15.35
C ARG A 126 -2.59 11.26 -14.88
N ILE A 127 -1.44 11.67 -15.34
CA ILE A 127 -0.16 11.19 -14.82
C ILE A 127 -0.12 11.40 -13.30
N ASP A 128 0.36 10.39 -12.56
CA ASP A 128 0.47 10.37 -11.10
C ASP A 128 -0.89 10.49 -10.38
N GLN A 129 -2.01 10.18 -11.04
CA GLN A 129 -3.34 10.26 -10.45
C GLN A 129 -3.91 8.87 -10.13
N ILE A 130 -4.65 8.79 -9.03
CA ILE A 130 -5.47 7.65 -8.65
C ILE A 130 -6.93 8.08 -8.73
N LEU A 131 -7.69 7.46 -9.62
CA LEU A 131 -9.14 7.65 -9.71
C LEU A 131 -9.88 6.40 -9.25
N ALA A 132 -10.98 6.59 -8.55
CA ALA A 132 -11.85 5.52 -8.08
C ALA A 132 -13.31 5.84 -8.42
N SER A 133 -14.10 4.80 -8.68
CA SER A 133 -15.54 4.96 -8.84
C SER A 133 -16.22 5.34 -7.52
N SER A 134 -17.25 6.17 -7.57
CA SER A 134 -17.99 6.56 -6.36
C SER A 134 -18.60 5.38 -5.59
N PRO A 135 -19.07 4.28 -6.21
CA PRO A 135 -19.47 3.09 -5.48
C PRO A 135 -18.34 2.45 -4.67
N LEU A 136 -17.11 2.43 -5.19
CA LEU A 136 -15.96 1.94 -4.45
C LEU A 136 -15.64 2.82 -3.24
N ILE A 137 -15.69 4.13 -3.41
CA ILE A 137 -15.45 5.07 -2.30
C ILE A 137 -16.52 4.93 -1.20
N ALA A 138 -17.76 4.62 -1.58
CA ALA A 138 -18.84 4.36 -0.60
C ALA A 138 -18.62 3.10 0.25
N GLU A 139 -17.80 2.13 -0.21
CA GLU A 139 -17.40 0.94 0.54
C GLU A 139 -16.27 1.20 1.55
N LEU A 140 -15.66 2.39 1.53
CA LEU A 140 -14.62 2.72 2.50
C LEU A 140 -15.21 2.85 3.92
N PRO A 141 -14.51 2.36 4.94
CA PRO A 141 -14.93 2.57 6.32
C PRO A 141 -15.08 4.05 6.65
N LYS A 142 -16.08 4.41 7.48
CA LYS A 142 -16.30 5.81 7.89
C LYS A 142 -15.08 6.48 8.54
N ARG A 143 -14.20 5.68 9.15
CA ARG A 143 -12.93 6.11 9.77
C ARG A 143 -11.75 5.56 8.98
N THR A 144 -11.70 5.84 7.69
CA THR A 144 -10.54 5.51 6.86
C THR A 144 -9.54 6.65 6.86
N ALA A 145 -8.25 6.31 6.77
CA ALA A 145 -7.18 7.28 6.51
C ALA A 145 -7.07 7.69 5.03
N ILE A 146 -7.84 7.04 4.16
CA ILE A 146 -7.87 7.36 2.73
C ILE A 146 -8.63 8.67 2.53
N LEU A 147 -7.91 9.68 2.07
CA LEU A 147 -8.49 10.94 1.64
C LEU A 147 -8.93 10.82 0.18
N SER A 148 -10.16 11.19 -0.10
CA SER A 148 -10.69 11.20 -1.46
C SER A 148 -11.50 12.46 -1.73
N ARG A 149 -11.45 12.91 -2.98
CA ARG A 149 -12.15 14.12 -3.44
C ARG A 149 -13.01 13.79 -4.67
N PRO A 150 -14.32 14.08 -4.65
CA PRO A 150 -15.16 13.93 -5.83
C PRO A 150 -14.63 14.74 -7.02
N MET A 151 -14.75 14.17 -8.22
CA MET A 151 -14.29 14.77 -9.49
C MET A 151 -15.48 14.97 -10.46
N PRO A 152 -16.38 15.91 -10.18
CA PRO A 152 -17.58 16.12 -10.99
C PRO A 152 -17.25 16.53 -12.44
N ASP A 153 -16.13 17.21 -12.65
CA ASP A 153 -15.70 17.68 -13.98
C ASP A 153 -15.35 16.53 -14.94
N LEU A 154 -15.12 15.32 -14.43
CA LEU A 154 -14.89 14.14 -15.26
C LEU A 154 -16.19 13.48 -15.72
N GLY A 155 -17.34 14.02 -15.30
CA GLY A 155 -18.65 13.49 -15.63
C GLY A 155 -18.99 12.18 -14.93
N VAL A 156 -19.85 11.39 -15.56
CA VAL A 156 -20.27 10.08 -15.08
C VAL A 156 -19.90 8.99 -16.07
N ILE A 157 -19.52 7.84 -15.55
CA ILE A 157 -19.33 6.64 -16.38
C ILE A 157 -20.64 5.89 -16.44
N GLN A 158 -21.03 5.49 -17.66
CA GLN A 158 -22.17 4.62 -17.89
C GLN A 158 -21.68 3.18 -17.95
N GLU A 159 -22.24 2.33 -17.11
CA GLU A 159 -21.93 0.91 -17.08
C GLU A 159 -23.23 0.11 -16.97
N SER A 160 -23.56 -0.63 -18.03
CA SER A 160 -24.83 -1.37 -18.12
C SER A 160 -26.04 -0.48 -17.75
N ASP A 161 -26.69 -0.75 -16.62
CA ASP A 161 -27.87 -0.01 -16.15
C ASP A 161 -27.54 1.03 -15.04
N MET A 162 -26.24 1.22 -14.74
CA MET A 162 -25.81 2.14 -13.69
C MET A 162 -24.93 3.26 -14.22
N SER A 163 -25.05 4.43 -13.60
CA SER A 163 -24.13 5.53 -13.82
C SER A 163 -23.49 5.94 -12.49
N PHE A 164 -22.22 6.22 -12.49
CA PHE A 164 -21.50 6.62 -11.29
C PHE A 164 -20.46 7.71 -11.56
N GLY A 165 -20.25 8.56 -10.58
CA GLY A 165 -19.19 9.57 -10.62
C GLY A 165 -17.84 9.00 -10.23
N LEU A 166 -16.84 9.86 -10.31
CA LEU A 166 -15.45 9.54 -9.97
C LEU A 166 -14.98 10.37 -8.79
N ALA A 167 -14.02 9.82 -8.06
CA ALA A 167 -13.27 10.53 -7.03
C ALA A 167 -11.77 10.29 -7.20
N GLU A 168 -10.98 11.30 -6.89
CA GLU A 168 -9.53 11.20 -6.78
C GLU A 168 -9.16 10.74 -5.39
N VAL A 169 -8.28 9.75 -5.30
CA VAL A 169 -7.67 9.31 -4.05
C VAL A 169 -6.35 10.05 -3.88
N ASP A 170 -6.25 10.80 -2.78
CA ASP A 170 -5.06 11.59 -2.49
C ASP A 170 -3.92 10.70 -2.00
N TRP A 171 -2.79 10.76 -2.69
CA TRP A 171 -1.56 10.08 -2.30
C TRP A 171 -0.44 11.07 -1.94
N MET A 172 -0.55 12.33 -2.38
CA MET A 172 0.49 13.34 -2.17
C MET A 172 0.55 13.81 -0.71
N SER A 173 -0.59 13.88 -0.04
CA SER A 173 -0.65 14.20 1.40
C SER A 173 0.02 13.12 2.27
N HIS A 174 0.34 11.98 1.69
CA HIS A 174 1.10 10.90 2.32
C HIS A 174 2.62 10.97 2.03
N GLU A 175 3.09 11.93 1.21
CA GLU A 175 4.52 12.23 1.10
C GLU A 175 4.98 12.99 2.35
N GLU A 176 5.93 12.43 3.10
CA GLU A 176 6.59 13.15 4.17
C GLU A 176 7.34 14.37 3.60
N PRO A 177 7.22 15.57 4.23
CA PRO A 177 8.05 16.70 3.86
C PRO A 177 9.53 16.31 3.98
N GLN A 178 10.28 16.50 2.90
CA GLN A 178 11.75 16.37 2.93
C GLN A 178 12.29 17.27 4.04
N GLN A 179 12.86 16.67 5.07
CA GLN A 179 13.51 17.40 6.16
C GLN A 179 14.65 18.22 5.59
N GLN A 180 14.40 19.52 5.42
CA GLN A 180 15.46 20.50 5.44
C GLN A 180 16.02 20.54 6.87
N HIS A 181 17.32 20.34 7.00
CA HIS A 181 18.04 20.51 8.25
C HIS A 181 17.72 21.87 8.87
N ALA A 182 16.93 21.90 9.91
CA ALA A 182 16.75 23.05 10.78
C ALA A 182 17.32 22.69 12.16
N VAL A 183 18.20 23.56 12.56
CA VAL A 183 18.97 23.64 13.79
C VAL A 183 18.07 23.50 15.03
N MET A 184 18.59 22.80 16.02
CA MET A 184 18.05 22.60 17.37
C MET A 184 17.48 23.87 18.01
N SER A 185 16.29 23.73 18.57
CA SER A 185 15.82 24.57 19.68
C SER A 185 15.02 23.66 20.63
N ASP A 186 15.36 23.76 21.91
CA ASP A 186 14.85 22.98 23.01
C ASP A 186 13.31 23.03 23.19
N PRO A 187 12.70 21.95 23.67
CA PRO A 187 11.26 21.93 23.92
C PRO A 187 10.92 22.48 25.29
N THR A 188 10.00 23.43 25.34
CA THR A 188 9.28 23.83 26.57
C THR A 188 8.06 22.91 26.77
N PRO A 189 7.77 22.45 27.98
CA PRO A 189 6.68 21.52 28.21
C PRO A 189 5.36 22.23 28.50
N SER A 190 4.29 21.69 27.96
CA SER A 190 2.93 21.68 28.49
C SER A 190 1.87 21.75 27.39
N GLN A 191 1.16 20.67 27.21
CA GLN A 191 -0.30 20.70 27.33
C GLN A 191 -0.84 19.26 27.32
N VAL A 192 -1.49 18.94 28.40
CA VAL A 192 -2.29 17.71 28.64
C VAL A 192 -3.49 17.74 27.70
N LEU A 193 -3.61 16.81 26.80
CA LEU A 193 -4.84 16.53 26.07
C LEU A 193 -5.07 15.01 26.02
N ALA A 194 -6.21 14.62 26.51
CA ALA A 194 -6.96 13.38 26.45
C ALA A 194 -6.31 12.13 25.82
N ASP A 195 -6.35 11.03 26.56
CA ASP A 195 -6.02 9.66 26.17
C ASP A 195 -6.64 9.29 24.81
N VAL A 196 -5.82 9.27 23.78
CA VAL A 196 -6.10 8.58 22.53
C VAL A 196 -5.10 7.45 22.46
N ASP A 197 -5.56 6.21 22.51
CA ASP A 197 -4.71 5.03 22.38
C ASP A 197 -3.74 5.17 21.19
N ARG A 198 -2.46 5.27 21.47
CA ARG A 198 -1.38 5.43 20.48
C ARG A 198 -0.46 4.23 20.56
N LEU A 199 -0.07 3.72 19.40
CA LEU A 199 0.99 2.72 19.32
C LEU A 199 2.30 3.41 18.97
N CYS A 200 3.29 3.26 19.82
CA CYS A 200 4.67 3.66 19.56
C CYS A 200 5.52 2.44 19.24
N VAL A 201 6.20 2.43 18.08
CA VAL A 201 7.12 1.37 17.68
C VAL A 201 8.54 1.93 17.69
N ARG A 202 9.45 1.31 18.45
CA ARG A 202 10.85 1.72 18.55
C ARG A 202 11.75 0.71 17.87
N TYR A 203 12.64 1.20 17.03
CA TYR A 203 13.64 0.36 16.36
C TYR A 203 14.95 1.12 16.21
N ARG A 204 16.03 0.59 16.81
CA ARG A 204 17.38 1.14 16.74
C ARG A 204 17.47 2.66 17.00
N GLY A 205 16.79 3.12 18.03
CA GLY A 205 16.78 4.53 18.43
C GLY A 205 15.75 5.41 17.70
N ASN A 206 15.12 4.92 16.65
CA ASN A 206 14.02 5.60 15.98
C ASN A 206 12.68 5.22 16.59
N ALA A 207 11.77 6.17 16.74
CA ALA A 207 10.41 5.96 17.21
C ALA A 207 9.40 6.30 16.11
N PHE A 208 8.43 5.42 15.92
CA PHE A 208 7.34 5.57 14.96
C PHE A 208 6.02 5.52 15.70
N GLN A 209 5.20 6.54 15.53
CA GLN A 209 3.87 6.59 16.15
C GLN A 209 2.81 6.21 15.14
N LEU A 210 1.86 5.38 15.58
CA LEU A 210 0.65 5.08 14.84
C LEU A 210 -0.53 5.66 15.61
N ASP A 211 -1.31 6.45 14.92
CA ASP A 211 -2.52 7.11 15.42
C ASP A 211 -3.57 7.16 14.30
N GLU A 212 -4.62 7.94 14.48
CA GLU A 212 -5.64 8.14 13.44
C GLU A 212 -5.11 8.78 12.17
N LYS A 213 -4.09 9.65 12.29
CA LYS A 213 -3.48 10.36 11.15
C LYS A 213 -2.43 9.50 10.43
N SER A 214 -1.79 8.59 11.16
CA SER A 214 -0.77 7.67 10.66
C SER A 214 -1.12 6.22 11.02
N PRO A 215 -2.15 5.61 10.40
CA PRO A 215 -2.72 4.35 10.87
C PRO A 215 -1.90 3.11 10.49
N PHE A 216 -0.82 3.24 9.75
CA PHE A 216 0.01 2.11 9.33
C PHE A 216 1.50 2.42 9.32
N LEU A 217 2.28 1.38 9.60
CA LEU A 217 3.74 1.36 9.56
C LEU A 217 4.20 0.16 8.75
N THR A 218 4.91 0.38 7.65
CA THR A 218 5.52 -0.70 6.85
C THR A 218 6.90 -1.05 7.40
N LEU A 219 7.18 -2.34 7.49
CA LEU A 219 8.44 -2.88 8.03
C LEU A 219 9.11 -3.76 6.98
N GLY A 220 10.41 -3.58 6.79
CA GLY A 220 11.14 -4.43 5.86
C GLY A 220 12.54 -3.93 5.59
N ARG A 221 13.36 -4.78 4.95
CA ARG A 221 14.74 -4.46 4.56
C ARG A 221 14.81 -3.54 3.33
N ASP A 222 13.70 -3.37 2.61
CA ASP A 222 13.63 -2.43 1.51
C ASP A 222 13.70 -1.00 2.06
N PRO A 223 14.59 -0.13 1.53
CA PRO A 223 14.71 1.27 1.97
C PRO A 223 13.42 2.10 1.83
N THR A 224 12.43 1.59 1.10
CA THR A 224 11.12 2.24 0.96
C THR A 224 10.15 1.89 2.10
N SER A 225 10.52 1.00 3.03
CA SER A 225 9.75 0.74 4.24
C SER A 225 9.89 1.92 5.21
N LYS A 226 8.82 2.30 5.91
CA LYS A 226 8.90 3.34 6.95
C LYS A 226 9.88 2.93 8.05
N LEU A 227 9.81 1.68 8.51
CA LEU A 227 10.79 1.07 9.40
C LEU A 227 11.71 0.16 8.57
N VAL A 228 12.92 0.63 8.30
CA VAL A 228 13.91 -0.12 7.53
C VAL A 228 14.64 -1.08 8.45
N ILE A 229 14.42 -2.39 8.25
CA ILE A 229 15.09 -3.44 9.01
C ILE A 229 16.47 -3.70 8.40
N VAL A 230 17.52 -3.71 9.24
CA VAL A 230 18.90 -3.90 8.77
C VAL A 230 19.27 -5.38 8.64
N ASP A 231 18.65 -6.26 9.44
CA ASP A 231 18.99 -7.69 9.47
C ASP A 231 18.62 -8.40 8.15
N ARG A 232 19.56 -9.22 7.67
CA ARG A 232 19.40 -10.01 6.43
C ARG A 232 18.36 -11.12 6.55
N LYS A 233 18.01 -11.55 7.76
CA LYS A 233 16.93 -12.52 8.03
C LYS A 233 15.55 -11.93 7.72
N ALA A 234 15.41 -10.60 7.74
CA ALA A 234 14.19 -9.93 7.36
C ALA A 234 14.00 -9.89 5.84
N SER A 235 12.77 -10.03 5.39
CA SER A 235 12.38 -9.85 3.99
C SER A 235 12.40 -8.37 3.59
N ARG A 236 12.50 -8.08 2.30
CA ARG A 236 12.44 -6.70 1.78
C ARG A 236 11.14 -6.02 2.17
N ALA A 237 10.01 -6.67 1.91
CA ALA A 237 8.69 -6.32 2.47
C ALA A 237 8.40 -7.36 3.55
N HIS A 238 8.73 -7.06 4.81
CA HIS A 238 8.65 -8.04 5.89
C HIS A 238 7.26 -8.11 6.48
N GLY A 239 6.65 -6.96 6.72
CA GLY A 239 5.31 -6.86 7.27
C GLY A 239 4.86 -5.42 7.40
N ARG A 240 3.72 -5.25 8.07
CA ARG A 240 3.21 -3.93 8.44
C ARG A 240 2.45 -3.98 9.76
N ILE A 241 2.41 -2.87 10.45
CA ILE A 241 1.47 -2.65 11.55
C ILE A 241 0.39 -1.71 11.04
N GLU A 242 -0.87 -2.02 11.31
CA GLU A 242 -2.00 -1.17 10.94
C GLU A 242 -2.98 -0.99 12.11
N ARG A 243 -3.53 0.22 12.24
CA ARG A 243 -4.61 0.53 13.14
C ARG A 243 -5.94 0.25 12.44
N ARG A 244 -6.78 -0.57 13.06
CA ARG A 244 -8.16 -0.83 12.61
C ARG A 244 -9.09 -0.45 13.75
N ASN A 245 -9.83 0.64 13.58
CA ASN A 245 -10.56 1.29 14.68
C ASN A 245 -9.61 1.66 15.83
N GLU A 246 -9.85 1.14 17.03
CA GLU A 246 -9.02 1.34 18.23
C GLU A 246 -7.99 0.21 18.43
N ASN A 247 -7.86 -0.73 17.50
CA ASN A 247 -6.99 -1.89 17.62
C ASN A 247 -5.82 -1.84 16.67
N TYR A 248 -4.67 -2.37 17.09
CA TYR A 248 -3.47 -2.48 16.28
C TYR A 248 -3.22 -3.92 15.88
N PHE A 249 -2.86 -4.15 14.61
CA PHE A 249 -2.57 -5.46 14.05
C PHE A 249 -1.21 -5.46 13.41
N TYR A 250 -0.38 -6.45 13.76
CA TYR A 250 0.81 -6.76 13.01
C TYR A 250 0.49 -7.83 11.96
N ILE A 251 0.82 -7.56 10.70
CA ILE A 251 0.60 -8.44 9.56
C ILE A 251 1.97 -8.81 8.99
N ASP A 252 2.31 -10.09 9.02
CA ASP A 252 3.54 -10.62 8.45
C ASP A 252 3.33 -11.05 7.00
N SER A 253 4.23 -10.63 6.12
CA SER A 253 4.31 -11.03 4.70
C SER A 253 5.68 -11.62 4.35
N SER A 254 6.47 -11.97 5.37
CA SER A 254 7.85 -12.38 5.20
C SER A 254 8.02 -13.84 4.78
N THR A 255 9.23 -14.19 4.39
CA THR A 255 9.62 -15.57 4.07
C THR A 255 9.90 -16.37 5.33
N ASN A 256 10.59 -15.77 6.30
CA ASN A 256 11.04 -16.47 7.51
C ASN A 256 10.06 -16.36 8.68
N GLY A 257 9.05 -15.47 8.58
CA GLY A 257 8.11 -15.16 9.66
C GLY A 257 8.67 -14.15 10.65
N SER A 258 7.81 -13.75 11.57
CA SER A 258 8.12 -12.90 12.71
C SER A 258 7.76 -13.60 14.01
N TYR A 259 8.47 -13.25 15.05
CA TYR A 259 8.24 -13.79 16.40
C TYR A 259 7.80 -12.64 17.29
N VAL A 260 6.53 -12.66 17.68
CA VAL A 260 5.92 -11.58 18.45
C VAL A 260 5.81 -12.02 19.91
N THR A 261 6.43 -11.26 20.80
CA THR A 261 6.31 -11.46 22.25
C THR A 261 5.40 -10.37 22.80
N LEU A 262 4.31 -10.75 23.47
CA LEU A 262 3.39 -9.85 24.15
C LEU A 262 3.77 -9.73 25.64
N GLY A 263 3.13 -8.83 26.35
CA GLY A 263 3.43 -8.50 27.75
C GLY A 263 3.42 -9.66 28.74
N ASP A 264 2.76 -10.78 28.42
CA ASP A 264 2.79 -12.04 29.19
C ASP A 264 4.06 -12.89 28.96
N GLY A 265 4.98 -12.41 28.12
CA GLY A 265 6.21 -13.10 27.76
C GLY A 265 6.04 -14.26 26.80
N LYS A 266 4.84 -14.54 26.33
CA LYS A 266 4.56 -15.61 25.37
C LYS A 266 4.98 -15.18 23.97
N GLU A 267 5.86 -15.96 23.36
CA GLU A 267 6.25 -15.79 21.96
C GLU A 267 5.27 -16.49 21.02
N ILE A 268 4.81 -15.79 20.02
CA ILE A 268 3.87 -16.27 18.98
C ILE A 268 4.55 -16.12 17.64
N VAL A 269 4.58 -17.20 16.86
CA VAL A 269 5.11 -17.17 15.49
C VAL A 269 4.04 -16.67 14.55
N VAL A 270 4.32 -15.60 13.84
CA VAL A 270 3.44 -15.00 12.83
C VAL A 270 4.13 -15.12 11.48
N ARG A 271 3.57 -15.93 10.59
CA ARG A 271 4.12 -16.14 9.25
C ARG A 271 3.01 -16.12 8.22
N ARG A 272 3.07 -15.12 7.33
CA ARG A 272 2.02 -14.84 6.33
C ARG A 272 0.62 -14.80 6.94
N SER A 273 0.53 -14.25 8.13
CA SER A 273 -0.68 -14.16 8.95
C SER A 273 -0.66 -12.85 9.74
N GLN A 274 -1.65 -12.65 10.59
CA GLN A 274 -1.74 -11.45 11.41
C GLN A 274 -1.98 -11.78 12.88
N ILE A 275 -1.56 -10.85 13.75
CA ILE A 275 -1.82 -10.89 15.19
C ILE A 275 -2.26 -9.51 15.67
N GLN A 276 -3.21 -9.46 16.58
CA GLN A 276 -3.59 -8.24 17.27
C GLN A 276 -2.56 -7.92 18.37
N LEU A 277 -2.04 -6.70 18.36
CA LEU A 277 -1.17 -6.17 19.39
C LEU A 277 -2.06 -5.59 20.50
N LYS A 278 -2.19 -6.32 21.63
CA LYS A 278 -3.12 -5.96 22.72
C LYS A 278 -2.41 -5.33 23.92
N THR A 279 -1.12 -5.56 24.03
CA THR A 279 -0.26 -5.10 25.12
C THR A 279 1.09 -4.72 24.56
N ASN A 280 1.92 -4.09 25.36
CA ASN A 280 3.30 -3.81 24.99
C ASN A 280 4.04 -5.09 24.64
N GLY A 281 5.03 -5.01 23.77
CA GLY A 281 5.74 -6.20 23.36
C GLY A 281 6.89 -5.94 22.39
N ARG A 282 7.30 -7.02 21.71
CA ARG A 282 8.44 -7.02 20.79
C ARG A 282 8.13 -7.85 19.55
N ILE A 283 8.59 -7.40 18.40
CA ILE A 283 8.52 -8.13 17.13
C ILE A 283 9.95 -8.42 16.68
N CYS A 284 10.37 -9.69 16.71
CA CYS A 284 11.65 -10.14 16.18
C CYS A 284 11.51 -10.59 14.73
N PHE A 285 12.47 -10.24 13.87
CA PHE A 285 12.38 -10.38 12.43
C PHE A 285 13.15 -11.61 11.94
N GLY A 286 12.41 -12.68 11.57
CA GLY A 286 12.98 -13.88 10.97
C GLY A 286 13.78 -14.79 11.95
N ALA A 287 13.78 -14.48 13.25
CA ALA A 287 14.40 -15.28 14.30
C ALA A 287 13.60 -15.15 15.61
N SER A 288 13.65 -16.18 16.46
CA SER A 288 13.02 -16.18 17.78
C SER A 288 13.65 -15.15 18.71
N SER A 289 12.87 -14.61 19.66
CA SER A 289 13.37 -13.72 20.72
C SER A 289 14.39 -14.39 21.65
N ARG A 290 14.52 -15.72 21.58
CA ARG A 290 15.52 -16.50 22.31
C ARG A 290 16.90 -16.49 21.63
N ASP A 291 16.98 -16.11 20.36
CA ASP A 291 18.24 -15.89 19.66
C ASP A 291 18.84 -14.55 20.13
N PRO A 292 20.00 -14.54 20.80
CA PRO A 292 20.62 -13.31 21.31
C PRO A 292 20.98 -12.32 20.20
N ASN A 293 21.03 -12.77 18.94
CA ASN A 293 21.31 -11.94 17.76
C ASN A 293 20.02 -11.61 16.97
N ALA A 294 18.83 -11.85 17.53
CA ALA A 294 17.60 -11.49 16.86
C ALA A 294 17.45 -9.96 16.78
N ASP A 295 17.25 -9.46 15.58
CA ASP A 295 16.91 -8.05 15.37
C ASP A 295 15.40 -7.85 15.62
N PHE A 296 15.04 -6.80 16.36
CA PHE A 296 13.67 -6.62 16.83
C PHE A 296 13.25 -5.14 16.90
N ALA A 297 11.96 -4.91 16.81
CA ALA A 297 11.34 -3.66 17.19
C ALA A 297 10.50 -3.85 18.46
N GLU A 298 10.52 -2.87 19.34
CA GLU A 298 9.64 -2.80 20.51
C GLU A 298 8.40 -1.99 20.18
N PHE A 299 7.26 -2.37 20.73
CA PHE A 299 6.02 -1.60 20.59
C PHE A 299 5.34 -1.41 21.93
N GLU A 300 4.74 -0.25 22.10
CA GLU A 300 4.07 0.19 23.32
C GLU A 300 2.74 0.84 22.92
N ILE A 301 1.67 0.43 23.61
CA ILE A 301 0.34 1.00 23.47
C ILE A 301 0.11 1.89 24.69
N SER A 302 -0.13 3.17 24.45
CA SER A 302 -0.36 4.19 25.50
C SER A 302 -1.69 4.89 25.28
#